data_49c769c96f9ad60180a6190d54135431
#
_entry.id   49c769c96f9ad60180a6190d54135431
#
_cell.length_a   1.000
_cell.length_b   1.000
_cell.length_c   1.000
_cell.angle_alpha   90.00
_cell.angle_beta   90.00
_cell.angle_gamma   90.00
#
_symmetry.space_group_name_H-M   'P 1'
#
loop_
_entity.id
_entity.type
_entity.pdbx_description
1 polymer ?
#
loop_
_entity_poly.entity_id
_entity_poly.type
_entity_poly.pdbx_seq_one_letter_code
_entity_poly.pdbx_strand_id
1 'polypeptide(L)'
;KYKTIKTIDTWIKMNFSEYLRYDGLGLAELVAQKQIHPAELLQIAIERSQQTNPALNAIIIPMHDYAKNRAQNALSGPFAGVPFLVKDLFQEYAGYPTSYGCQAFKRTGHIAEHNAEIVNRWENTGILTFGRTNTPEFGIKGITESDAWGACHNPWNLKHNSGGSSGGSASAVAAGIVPIAGAGDGGGSIRIPASYCGLFGLKPSRGRTPWGPDMSEAMHGAAIQHVLSKSVRDSAAMLDATQGAEHSSLFKIELPSQSYLACLQQPVKKLKIAFSTQSPIGTTVSKDAIDAVQHTARLLESLGHTVVEAQPEIDGMSLARDFITTWFSQFSYMLEQIKQHVPTIAGDFELDSLALAAFGAKTTALEYIHNLNNWGVYVTKMNQFFDHYDLYLTPATASVAPKNGQISTPSWQKPILKSLLKVGKAHLLAQGKLVDKIVKDNLRWVPFTQLANITGLPAMSVPLYWNVDNLPLGSQFIAP
;
A
#
# COMPACT_ATOMS: atom_id res chain seq x y z
N LYS A 1 26.92 -4.56 -55.31
CA LYS A 1 27.35 -3.65 -54.21
C LYS A 1 26.10 -3.28 -53.41
N TYR A 2 25.79 -4.10 -52.38
CA TYR A 2 24.81 -3.72 -51.38
C TYR A 2 25.47 -2.82 -50.37
N LYS A 3 25.06 -1.55 -50.30
CA LYS A 3 25.41 -0.64 -49.23
C LYS A 3 24.62 -1.10 -48.00
N THR A 4 25.31 -1.69 -47.05
CA THR A 4 24.80 -1.89 -45.69
C THR A 4 24.56 -0.51 -45.09
N ILE A 5 23.32 -0.10 -44.98
CA ILE A 5 22.93 1.08 -44.19
C ILE A 5 23.20 0.70 -42.73
N LYS A 6 24.30 1.18 -42.18
CA LYS A 6 24.48 1.22 -40.73
C LYS A 6 23.44 2.21 -40.19
N THR A 7 22.35 1.69 -39.67
CA THR A 7 21.52 2.45 -38.75
C THR A 7 22.40 2.77 -37.56
N ILE A 8 22.81 4.02 -37.44
CA ILE A 8 23.42 4.54 -36.22
C ILE A 8 22.29 4.55 -35.23
N ASP A 9 22.28 3.58 -34.29
CA ASP A 9 21.42 3.60 -33.10
C ASP A 9 21.84 4.83 -32.28
N THR A 10 21.16 5.93 -32.48
CA THR A 10 21.34 7.18 -31.73
C THR A 10 20.54 7.14 -30.42
N TRP A 11 20.77 6.12 -29.59
CA TRP A 11 20.20 6.09 -28.26
C TRP A 11 20.83 7.19 -27.39
N ILE A 12 20.01 7.98 -26.72
CA ILE A 12 20.47 9.01 -25.78
C ILE A 12 20.96 8.28 -24.53
N LYS A 13 22.18 8.57 -24.09
CA LYS A 13 22.68 8.09 -22.80
C LYS A 13 22.09 8.96 -21.70
N MET A 14 21.09 8.43 -20.97
CA MET A 14 20.41 9.14 -19.90
C MET A 14 21.20 9.03 -18.59
N ASN A 15 21.36 10.13 -17.89
CA ASN A 15 21.87 10.12 -16.51
C ASN A 15 20.73 10.07 -15.49
N PHE A 16 21.06 9.79 -14.21
CA PHE A 16 20.06 9.65 -13.15
C PHE A 16 19.24 10.94 -12.90
N SER A 17 19.83 12.13 -13.04
CA SER A 17 19.11 13.39 -12.87
C SER A 17 18.08 13.63 -13.97
N GLU A 18 18.34 13.17 -15.18
CA GLU A 18 17.38 13.17 -16.28
C GLU A 18 16.28 12.15 -16.05
N TYR A 19 16.63 10.92 -15.65
CA TYR A 19 15.67 9.86 -15.29
C TYR A 19 14.65 10.34 -14.25
N LEU A 20 15.07 11.08 -13.23
CA LEU A 20 14.20 11.61 -12.18
C LEU A 20 13.16 12.63 -12.66
N ARG A 21 13.34 13.26 -13.82
CA ARG A 21 12.40 14.25 -14.38
C ARG A 21 11.14 13.62 -14.96
N TYR A 22 11.19 12.33 -15.25
CA TYR A 22 10.09 11.59 -15.86
C TYR A 22 9.34 10.77 -14.80
N ASP A 23 8.05 10.63 -15.01
CA ASP A 23 7.23 9.59 -14.39
C ASP A 23 7.24 8.33 -15.28
N GLY A 24 6.48 7.30 -14.91
CA GLY A 24 6.47 6.04 -15.63
C GLY A 24 6.01 6.18 -17.09
N LEU A 25 4.92 6.89 -17.32
CA LEU A 25 4.42 7.14 -18.70
C LEU A 25 5.43 7.95 -19.51
N GLY A 26 6.08 8.94 -18.92
CA GLY A 26 7.11 9.71 -19.60
C GLY A 26 8.31 8.87 -20.01
N LEU A 27 8.77 7.94 -19.16
CA LEU A 27 9.84 6.98 -19.49
C LEU A 27 9.40 6.03 -20.61
N ALA A 28 8.17 5.51 -20.54
CA ALA A 28 7.63 4.64 -21.59
C ALA A 28 7.52 5.36 -22.95
N GLU A 29 7.19 6.64 -22.94
CA GLU A 29 7.14 7.47 -24.15
C GLU A 29 8.52 7.60 -24.80
N LEU A 30 9.59 7.84 -24.02
CA LEU A 30 10.96 7.88 -24.53
C LEU A 30 11.37 6.54 -25.17
N VAL A 31 10.94 5.41 -24.57
CA VAL A 31 11.16 4.08 -25.15
C VAL A 31 10.39 3.92 -26.47
N ALA A 32 9.12 4.30 -26.52
CA ALA A 32 8.29 4.20 -27.71
C ALA A 32 8.83 5.05 -28.86
N GLN A 33 9.40 6.23 -28.55
CA GLN A 33 10.05 7.13 -29.50
C GLN A 33 11.48 6.68 -29.88
N LYS A 34 11.96 5.54 -29.35
CA LYS A 34 13.32 5.02 -29.55
C LYS A 34 14.42 6.01 -29.12
N GLN A 35 14.16 6.84 -28.14
CA GLN A 35 15.14 7.77 -27.59
C GLN A 35 16.03 7.07 -26.54
N ILE A 36 15.48 6.08 -25.81
CA ILE A 36 16.22 5.29 -24.83
C ILE A 36 15.85 3.81 -24.94
N HIS A 37 16.83 2.92 -24.69
CA HIS A 37 16.58 1.49 -24.69
C HIS A 37 16.04 1.02 -23.33
N PRO A 38 15.06 0.08 -23.26
CA PRO A 38 14.54 -0.47 -22.00
C PRO A 38 15.63 -0.98 -21.04
N ALA A 39 16.66 -1.65 -21.57
CA ALA A 39 17.78 -2.14 -20.77
C ALA A 39 18.59 -1.03 -20.12
N GLU A 40 18.66 0.17 -20.71
CA GLU A 40 19.34 1.33 -20.12
C GLU A 40 18.54 1.91 -18.97
N LEU A 41 17.22 2.07 -19.11
CA LEU A 41 16.34 2.46 -18.00
C LEU A 41 16.44 1.48 -16.83
N LEU A 42 16.42 0.18 -17.12
CA LEU A 42 16.59 -0.86 -16.12
C LEU A 42 17.95 -0.75 -15.42
N GLN A 43 19.02 -0.51 -16.18
CA GLN A 43 20.37 -0.37 -15.62
C GLN A 43 20.48 0.84 -14.68
N ILE A 44 19.90 1.99 -15.04
CA ILE A 44 19.83 3.18 -14.17
C ILE A 44 19.11 2.86 -12.85
N ALA A 45 17.97 2.16 -12.91
CA ALA A 45 17.22 1.76 -11.74
C ALA A 45 17.98 0.77 -10.84
N ILE A 46 18.68 -0.21 -11.43
CA ILE A 46 19.51 -1.17 -10.70
C ILE A 46 20.70 -0.44 -10.03
N GLU A 47 21.42 0.41 -10.74
CA GLU A 47 22.54 1.18 -10.19
C GLU A 47 22.08 2.09 -9.04
N ARG A 48 20.94 2.78 -9.21
CA ARG A 48 20.37 3.58 -8.13
C ARG A 48 19.99 2.73 -6.93
N SER A 49 19.41 1.55 -7.15
CA SER A 49 19.10 0.62 -6.07
C SER A 49 20.35 0.17 -5.32
N GLN A 50 21.43 -0.17 -6.02
CA GLN A 50 22.70 -0.57 -5.42
C GLN A 50 23.33 0.54 -4.56
N GLN A 51 23.18 1.80 -4.97
CA GLN A 51 23.69 2.96 -4.23
C GLN A 51 22.89 3.27 -2.97
N THR A 52 21.55 3.11 -3.01
CA THR A 52 20.66 3.62 -1.94
C THR A 52 20.07 2.53 -1.06
N ASN A 53 19.84 1.35 -1.59
CA ASN A 53 19.17 0.27 -0.86
C ASN A 53 19.92 -0.22 0.40
N PRO A 54 21.28 -0.19 0.47
CA PRO A 54 21.97 -0.52 1.71
C PRO A 54 21.56 0.35 2.90
N ALA A 55 21.19 1.62 2.66
CA ALA A 55 20.68 2.52 3.69
C ALA A 55 19.17 2.45 3.86
N LEU A 56 18.42 2.14 2.80
CA LEU A 56 16.95 2.17 2.80
C LEU A 56 16.32 0.85 3.21
N ASN A 57 16.95 -0.28 2.88
CA ASN A 57 16.39 -1.63 3.04
C ASN A 57 14.99 -1.76 2.40
N ALA A 58 14.82 -1.14 1.23
CA ALA A 58 13.56 -1.07 0.49
C ALA A 58 13.33 -2.30 -0.38
N ILE A 59 14.40 -2.86 -0.99
CA ILE A 59 14.37 -4.03 -1.87
C ILE A 59 15.06 -5.19 -1.13
N ILE A 60 14.34 -6.30 -0.97
CA ILE A 60 14.78 -7.44 -0.15
C ILE A 60 15.07 -8.70 -0.97
N ILE A 61 14.42 -8.86 -2.13
CA ILE A 61 14.65 -10.01 -3.03
C ILE A 61 14.88 -9.47 -4.44
N PRO A 62 16.12 -9.52 -4.97
CA PRO A 62 16.41 -9.06 -6.33
C PRO A 62 15.91 -10.07 -7.37
N MET A 63 15.44 -9.56 -8.53
CA MET A 63 15.00 -10.32 -9.69
C MET A 63 15.70 -9.78 -10.96
N HIS A 64 16.97 -9.41 -10.85
CA HIS A 64 17.71 -8.69 -11.91
C HIS A 64 17.79 -9.51 -13.21
N ASP A 65 18.03 -10.83 -13.12
CA ASP A 65 18.16 -11.67 -14.32
C ASP A 65 16.84 -11.81 -15.06
N TYR A 66 15.72 -11.90 -14.33
CA TYR A 66 14.39 -11.86 -14.92
C TYR A 66 14.18 -10.59 -15.72
N ALA A 67 14.41 -9.43 -15.10
CA ALA A 67 14.21 -8.13 -15.74
C ALA A 67 15.15 -7.91 -16.94
N LYS A 68 16.42 -8.32 -16.83
CA LYS A 68 17.40 -8.23 -17.95
C LYS A 68 17.00 -9.08 -19.13
N ASN A 69 16.56 -10.33 -18.87
CA ASN A 69 16.07 -11.22 -19.94
C ASN A 69 14.83 -10.64 -20.62
N ARG A 70 13.89 -10.11 -19.84
CA ARG A 70 12.68 -9.48 -20.35
C ARG A 70 12.97 -8.23 -21.17
N ALA A 71 13.94 -7.42 -20.78
CA ALA A 71 14.35 -6.20 -21.48
C ALA A 71 14.97 -6.46 -22.89
N GLN A 72 15.34 -7.70 -23.21
CA GLN A 72 15.82 -8.10 -24.52
C GLN A 72 14.68 -8.44 -25.51
N ASN A 73 13.47 -8.60 -25.00
CA ASN A 73 12.30 -8.97 -25.81
C ASN A 73 11.51 -7.72 -26.22
N ALA A 74 10.66 -7.87 -27.24
CA ALA A 74 9.71 -6.84 -27.60
C ALA A 74 8.73 -6.60 -26.45
N LEU A 75 8.62 -5.36 -26.00
CA LEU A 75 7.72 -4.93 -24.93
C LEU A 75 6.58 -4.12 -25.53
N SER A 76 5.38 -4.30 -25.00
CA SER A 76 4.17 -3.59 -25.40
C SER A 76 3.36 -3.18 -24.18
N GLY A 77 2.51 -2.18 -24.32
CA GLY A 77 1.67 -1.66 -23.26
C GLY A 77 2.10 -0.27 -22.80
N PRO A 78 1.28 0.35 -21.92
CA PRO A 78 1.45 1.76 -21.56
C PRO A 78 2.73 2.05 -20.75
N PHE A 79 3.36 1.04 -20.16
CA PHE A 79 4.60 1.17 -19.38
C PHE A 79 5.74 0.35 -19.98
N ALA A 80 5.75 0.14 -21.30
CA ALA A 80 6.77 -0.65 -21.97
C ALA A 80 8.20 -0.17 -21.66
N GLY A 81 8.99 -1.04 -21.03
CA GLY A 81 10.38 -0.78 -20.67
C GLY A 81 10.60 -0.02 -19.35
N VAL A 82 9.53 0.31 -18.61
CA VAL A 82 9.64 1.02 -17.33
C VAL A 82 10.09 0.07 -16.23
N PRO A 83 11.14 0.38 -15.47
CA PRO A 83 11.55 -0.40 -14.28
C PRO A 83 10.46 -0.40 -13.21
N PHE A 84 10.23 -1.57 -12.60
CA PHE A 84 9.16 -1.79 -11.64
C PHE A 84 9.63 -2.66 -10.47
N LEU A 85 8.95 -2.53 -9.34
CA LEU A 85 9.14 -3.38 -8.16
C LEU A 85 7.79 -3.86 -7.66
N VAL A 86 7.73 -5.09 -7.14
CA VAL A 86 6.53 -5.64 -6.51
C VAL A 86 6.69 -5.75 -5.02
N LYS A 87 5.60 -5.60 -4.29
CA LYS A 87 5.57 -5.83 -2.84
C LYS A 87 5.76 -7.32 -2.56
N ASP A 88 6.51 -7.65 -1.52
CA ASP A 88 6.71 -9.04 -1.09
C ASP A 88 5.51 -9.59 -0.29
N LEU A 89 4.29 -9.31 -0.75
CA LEU A 89 3.03 -9.75 -0.16
C LEU A 89 1.90 -9.75 -1.19
N PHE A 90 1.35 -10.93 -1.50
CA PHE A 90 0.24 -11.14 -2.43
C PHE A 90 0.46 -10.60 -3.86
N GLN A 91 1.72 -10.53 -4.29
CA GLN A 91 2.12 -10.11 -5.64
C GLN A 91 3.14 -11.12 -6.18
N GLU A 92 2.71 -12.38 -6.20
CA GLU A 92 3.55 -13.53 -6.50
C GLU A 92 3.96 -13.55 -7.97
N TYR A 93 5.22 -13.90 -8.20
CA TYR A 93 5.78 -14.32 -9.49
C TYR A 93 6.07 -15.81 -9.45
N ALA A 94 5.52 -16.57 -10.38
CA ALA A 94 5.79 -18.00 -10.53
C ALA A 94 7.29 -18.27 -10.68
N GLY A 95 7.81 -19.24 -9.93
CA GLY A 95 9.22 -19.60 -9.95
C GLY A 95 10.15 -18.66 -9.18
N TYR A 96 9.63 -17.61 -8.53
CA TYR A 96 10.42 -16.69 -7.72
C TYR A 96 10.02 -16.74 -6.24
N PRO A 97 11.00 -16.57 -5.33
CA PRO A 97 10.71 -16.63 -3.91
C PRO A 97 9.86 -15.43 -3.45
N THR A 98 9.00 -15.69 -2.46
CA THR A 98 8.26 -14.69 -1.69
C THR A 98 8.38 -14.99 -0.21
N SER A 99 8.50 -13.97 0.63
CA SER A 99 8.67 -14.17 2.07
C SER A 99 7.51 -13.67 2.92
N TYR A 100 6.62 -12.86 2.37
CA TYR A 100 5.54 -12.19 3.14
C TYR A 100 6.05 -11.43 4.37
N GLY A 101 7.33 -10.97 4.35
CA GLY A 101 7.99 -10.38 5.51
C GLY A 101 8.24 -11.36 6.66
N CYS A 102 8.04 -12.67 6.46
CA CYS A 102 8.03 -13.71 7.48
C CYS A 102 9.28 -14.59 7.44
N GLN A 103 9.83 -14.91 8.61
CA GLN A 103 11.03 -15.72 8.75
C GLN A 103 10.82 -17.16 8.25
N ALA A 104 9.63 -17.76 8.43
CA ALA A 104 9.32 -19.11 7.95
C ALA A 104 9.50 -19.20 6.44
N PHE A 105 8.89 -18.30 5.68
CA PHE A 105 8.96 -18.29 4.22
C PHE A 105 10.37 -17.93 3.71
N LYS A 106 11.03 -16.96 4.38
CA LYS A 106 12.42 -16.61 4.05
C LYS A 106 13.37 -17.81 4.23
N ARG A 107 13.22 -18.55 5.34
CA ARG A 107 14.05 -19.73 5.66
C ARG A 107 13.79 -20.89 4.72
N THR A 108 12.53 -21.14 4.37
CA THR A 108 12.16 -22.26 3.48
C THR A 108 12.39 -21.95 2.01
N GLY A 109 12.57 -20.65 1.66
CA GLY A 109 12.70 -20.23 0.27
C GLY A 109 11.42 -20.50 -0.52
N HIS A 110 10.25 -20.22 0.07
CA HIS A 110 8.96 -20.49 -0.56
C HIS A 110 8.85 -19.84 -1.94
N ILE A 111 8.53 -20.65 -2.93
CA ILE A 111 8.39 -20.25 -4.34
C ILE A 111 6.92 -20.39 -4.73
N ALA A 112 6.34 -19.35 -5.30
CA ALA A 112 4.97 -19.37 -5.80
C ALA A 112 4.88 -20.22 -7.08
N GLU A 113 3.82 -21.01 -7.21
CA GLU A 113 3.55 -21.85 -8.39
C GLU A 113 2.91 -21.06 -9.53
N HIS A 114 2.16 -19.99 -9.18
CA HIS A 114 1.43 -19.15 -10.11
C HIS A 114 1.79 -17.68 -9.91
N ASN A 115 1.65 -16.90 -10.98
CA ASN A 115 1.60 -15.46 -10.86
C ASN A 115 0.27 -15.06 -10.20
N ALA A 116 0.30 -14.08 -9.31
CA ALA A 116 -0.93 -13.39 -8.95
C ALA A 116 -1.53 -12.70 -10.19
N GLU A 117 -2.86 -12.67 -10.33
CA GLU A 117 -3.51 -12.08 -11.50
C GLU A 117 -3.15 -10.60 -11.68
N ILE A 118 -2.99 -9.86 -10.60
CA ILE A 118 -2.52 -8.47 -10.66
C ILE A 118 -1.13 -8.35 -11.29
N VAL A 119 -0.26 -9.32 -11.03
CA VAL A 119 1.09 -9.40 -11.62
C VAL A 119 0.99 -9.67 -13.12
N ASN A 120 0.14 -10.60 -13.57
CA ASN A 120 -0.09 -10.83 -14.98
C ASN A 120 -0.53 -9.55 -15.71
N ARG A 121 -1.44 -8.78 -15.10
CA ARG A 121 -1.91 -7.51 -15.66
C ARG A 121 -0.80 -6.45 -15.70
N TRP A 122 0.03 -6.37 -14.65
CA TRP A 122 1.21 -5.49 -14.69
C TRP A 122 2.19 -5.89 -15.77
N GLU A 123 2.50 -7.17 -15.91
CA GLU A 123 3.38 -7.69 -16.96
C GLU A 123 2.88 -7.30 -18.37
N ASN A 124 1.55 -7.35 -18.59
CA ASN A 124 0.93 -6.94 -19.84
C ASN A 124 1.06 -5.43 -20.13
N THR A 125 1.42 -4.61 -19.14
CA THR A 125 1.74 -3.19 -19.38
C THR A 125 3.15 -2.96 -19.93
N GLY A 126 3.97 -4.02 -20.00
CA GLY A 126 5.34 -3.95 -20.52
C GLY A 126 6.39 -3.51 -19.51
N ILE A 127 6.07 -3.48 -18.21
CA ILE A 127 7.02 -3.16 -17.12
C ILE A 127 8.18 -4.16 -17.05
N LEU A 128 9.26 -3.72 -16.41
CA LEU A 128 10.45 -4.52 -16.11
C LEU A 128 10.60 -4.71 -14.58
N THR A 129 9.98 -5.75 -14.05
CA THR A 129 10.05 -6.06 -12.62
C THR A 129 11.42 -6.63 -12.27
N PHE A 130 12.19 -5.94 -11.40
CA PHE A 130 13.55 -6.34 -11.05
C PHE A 130 13.78 -6.65 -9.58
N GLY A 131 12.72 -6.68 -8.75
CA GLY A 131 12.84 -7.08 -7.35
C GLY A 131 11.55 -6.97 -6.56
N ARG A 132 11.60 -7.51 -5.32
CA ARG A 132 10.55 -7.45 -4.34
C ARG A 132 10.89 -6.48 -3.22
N THR A 133 9.92 -5.70 -2.79
CA THR A 133 10.07 -4.66 -1.78
C THR A 133 9.70 -5.14 -0.39
N ASN A 134 10.34 -4.57 0.61
CA ASN A 134 10.18 -4.89 2.03
C ASN A 134 8.74 -4.59 2.51
N THR A 135 8.24 -5.46 3.39
CA THR A 135 6.93 -5.40 4.02
C THR A 135 7.02 -5.92 5.46
N PRO A 136 6.20 -5.46 6.41
CA PRO A 136 6.12 -6.13 7.71
C PRO A 136 5.54 -7.54 7.56
N GLU A 137 5.76 -8.38 8.54
CA GLU A 137 5.26 -9.75 8.51
C GLU A 137 3.75 -9.77 8.21
N PHE A 138 3.36 -10.45 7.13
CA PHE A 138 1.99 -10.58 6.61
C PHE A 138 1.23 -9.26 6.39
N GLY A 139 1.94 -8.14 6.35
CA GLY A 139 1.31 -6.83 6.17
C GLY A 139 0.52 -6.31 7.37
N ILE A 140 0.69 -6.88 8.56
CA ILE A 140 -0.16 -6.62 9.74
C ILE A 140 0.18 -5.33 10.51
N LYS A 141 1.13 -4.53 10.04
CA LYS A 141 1.52 -3.27 10.70
C LYS A 141 1.49 -2.10 9.73
N GLY A 142 1.17 -0.90 10.22
CA GLY A 142 1.27 0.37 9.49
C GLY A 142 2.70 0.91 9.36
N ILE A 143 3.70 0.11 9.72
CA ILE A 143 5.14 0.35 9.57
C ILE A 143 5.79 -0.88 8.94
N THR A 144 6.98 -0.71 8.35
CA THR A 144 7.74 -1.81 7.76
C THR A 144 9.01 -2.07 8.58
N GLU A 145 8.88 -3.01 9.52
CA GLU A 145 9.93 -3.48 10.42
C GLU A 145 9.66 -4.95 10.75
N SER A 146 10.10 -5.87 9.87
CA SER A 146 9.96 -7.30 10.14
C SER A 146 11.20 -7.88 10.81
N ASP A 147 11.03 -8.89 11.66
CA ASP A 147 12.17 -9.64 12.22
C ASP A 147 12.96 -10.36 11.11
N ALA A 148 12.31 -10.68 9.99
CA ALA A 148 12.93 -11.35 8.85
C ALA A 148 13.89 -10.44 8.07
N TRP A 149 13.56 -9.17 7.87
CA TRP A 149 14.29 -8.28 6.97
C TRP A 149 14.75 -6.97 7.62
N GLY A 150 14.25 -6.64 8.81
CA GLY A 150 14.54 -5.39 9.49
C GLY A 150 13.72 -4.19 8.99
N ALA A 151 14.02 -3.03 9.54
CA ALA A 151 13.31 -1.79 9.23
C ALA A 151 13.57 -1.31 7.79
N CYS A 152 12.51 -0.82 7.14
CA CYS A 152 12.59 -0.06 5.91
C CYS A 152 12.60 1.43 6.23
N HIS A 153 13.67 2.12 5.80
CA HIS A 153 13.92 3.50 6.16
C HIS A 153 13.27 4.49 5.19
N ASN A 154 12.86 5.62 5.73
CA ASN A 154 12.29 6.72 4.98
C ASN A 154 13.40 7.50 4.25
N PRO A 155 13.32 7.69 2.91
CA PRO A 155 14.35 8.42 2.16
C PRO A 155 14.52 9.88 2.57
N TRP A 156 13.49 10.52 3.13
CA TRP A 156 13.57 11.91 3.62
C TRP A 156 14.35 12.02 4.92
N ASN A 157 14.30 10.98 5.76
CA ASN A 157 15.08 10.88 6.99
C ASN A 157 15.22 9.42 7.42
N LEU A 158 16.44 8.88 7.30
CA LEU A 158 16.74 7.47 7.58
C LEU A 158 16.47 7.02 9.03
N LYS A 159 16.26 7.95 9.96
CA LYS A 159 15.86 7.62 11.35
C LYS A 159 14.37 7.27 11.47
N HIS A 160 13.59 7.58 10.44
CA HIS A 160 12.16 7.39 10.39
C HIS A 160 11.80 6.17 9.52
N ASN A 161 10.63 5.59 9.80
CA ASN A 161 10.09 4.47 9.06
C ASN A 161 9.44 4.97 7.74
N SER A 162 9.43 4.13 6.72
CA SER A 162 8.76 4.42 5.44
C SER A 162 7.24 4.21 5.47
N GLY A 163 6.69 3.81 6.63
CA GLY A 163 5.29 3.38 6.73
C GLY A 163 5.09 1.93 6.32
N GLY A 164 3.84 1.49 6.26
CA GLY A 164 3.48 0.11 5.97
C GLY A 164 2.01 -0.06 5.58
N SER A 165 1.72 -1.22 5.05
CA SER A 165 2.63 -2.35 4.85
C SER A 165 3.41 -2.31 3.52
N SER A 166 3.15 -1.37 2.60
CA SER A 166 3.90 -1.20 1.34
C SER A 166 5.09 -0.23 1.50
N GLY A 167 5.83 -0.32 2.64
CA GLY A 167 6.88 0.64 2.97
C GLY A 167 8.10 0.54 2.06
N GLY A 168 8.49 -0.66 1.65
CA GLY A 168 9.59 -0.85 0.70
C GLY A 168 9.27 -0.24 -0.67
N SER A 169 8.03 -0.42 -1.17
CA SER A 169 7.58 0.20 -2.41
C SER A 169 7.62 1.73 -2.32
N ALA A 170 7.10 2.30 -1.23
CA ALA A 170 7.13 3.75 -1.02
C ALA A 170 8.55 4.29 -0.91
N SER A 171 9.42 3.63 -0.14
CA SER A 171 10.82 4.03 -0.01
C SER A 171 11.54 3.98 -1.36
N ALA A 172 11.34 2.95 -2.15
CA ALA A 172 11.96 2.82 -3.48
C ALA A 172 11.49 3.90 -4.46
N VAL A 173 10.18 4.21 -4.49
CA VAL A 173 9.63 5.27 -5.35
C VAL A 173 10.11 6.66 -4.90
N ALA A 174 10.06 6.96 -3.61
CA ALA A 174 10.50 8.24 -3.06
C ALA A 174 12.01 8.47 -3.23
N ALA A 175 12.82 7.40 -3.19
CA ALA A 175 14.26 7.48 -3.46
C ALA A 175 14.60 7.60 -4.96
N GLY A 176 13.61 7.57 -5.84
CA GLY A 176 13.78 7.64 -7.29
C GLY A 176 14.37 6.38 -7.91
N ILE A 177 14.29 5.24 -7.25
CA ILE A 177 14.74 3.95 -7.82
C ILE A 177 13.82 3.56 -8.98
N VAL A 178 12.52 3.67 -8.78
CA VAL A 178 11.47 3.45 -9.80
C VAL A 178 10.44 4.57 -9.75
N PRO A 179 9.75 4.88 -10.85
CA PRO A 179 8.68 5.89 -10.84
C PRO A 179 7.38 5.36 -10.21
N ILE A 180 7.19 4.05 -10.21
CA ILE A 180 5.96 3.36 -9.80
C ILE A 180 6.31 1.97 -9.25
N ALA A 181 5.61 1.52 -8.21
CA ALA A 181 5.81 0.20 -7.61
C ALA A 181 4.50 -0.41 -7.11
N GLY A 182 4.40 -1.73 -7.15
CA GLY A 182 3.25 -2.48 -6.66
C GLY A 182 3.02 -2.29 -5.15
N ALA A 183 1.75 -2.20 -4.75
CA ALA A 183 1.33 -1.97 -3.37
C ALA A 183 -0.05 -2.61 -3.12
N GLY A 184 -0.43 -2.77 -1.87
CA GLY A 184 -1.75 -3.24 -1.47
C GLY A 184 -2.23 -2.53 -0.21
N ASP A 185 -3.56 -2.37 -0.03
CA ASP A 185 -4.18 -1.58 1.04
C ASP A 185 -5.35 -2.34 1.66
N GLY A 186 -5.15 -2.92 2.84
CA GLY A 186 -6.20 -3.58 3.61
C GLY A 186 -6.71 -2.75 4.79
N GLY A 187 -5.95 -1.75 5.23
CA GLY A 187 -6.30 -0.83 6.31
C GLY A 187 -5.60 0.52 6.20
N GLY A 188 -5.05 0.83 5.02
CA GLY A 188 -4.28 2.04 4.75
C GLY A 188 -2.92 1.78 4.11
N SER A 189 -2.59 0.54 3.76
CA SER A 189 -1.22 0.15 3.41
C SER A 189 -0.72 0.62 2.03
N ILE A 190 -1.51 1.36 1.24
CA ILE A 190 -1.04 2.24 0.16
C ILE A 190 -0.94 3.68 0.69
N ARG A 191 -1.98 4.17 1.36
CA ARG A 191 -2.13 5.58 1.76
C ARG A 191 -1.19 5.99 2.89
N ILE A 192 -0.94 5.11 3.86
CA ILE A 192 0.00 5.35 4.97
C ILE A 192 1.42 5.56 4.46
N PRO A 193 2.04 4.62 3.71
CA PRO A 193 3.39 4.82 3.21
C PRO A 193 3.45 5.94 2.14
N ALA A 194 2.38 6.19 1.37
CA ALA A 194 2.30 7.36 0.49
C ALA A 194 2.40 8.67 1.30
N SER A 195 1.67 8.78 2.43
CA SER A 195 1.72 9.92 3.33
C SER A 195 3.13 10.15 3.89
N TYR A 196 3.75 9.10 4.41
CA TYR A 196 5.05 9.19 5.07
C TYR A 196 6.22 9.39 4.11
N CYS A 197 6.08 9.00 2.85
CA CYS A 197 7.14 9.12 1.85
C CYS A 197 6.91 10.23 0.80
N GLY A 198 5.82 11.03 0.92
CA GLY A 198 5.55 12.14 0.01
C GLY A 198 5.18 11.68 -1.40
N LEU A 199 4.32 10.68 -1.52
CA LEU A 199 3.89 10.07 -2.76
C LEU A 199 2.38 10.17 -2.98
N PHE A 200 1.95 9.96 -4.23
CA PHE A 200 0.57 9.68 -4.54
C PHE A 200 0.26 8.20 -4.29
N GLY A 201 -0.81 7.92 -3.55
CA GLY A 201 -1.26 6.56 -3.26
C GLY A 201 -2.78 6.47 -3.29
N LEU A 202 -3.33 5.78 -4.29
CA LEU A 202 -4.76 5.53 -4.45
C LEU A 202 -5.10 4.12 -3.98
N LYS A 203 -6.05 4.01 -3.06
CA LYS A 203 -6.81 2.79 -2.78
C LYS A 203 -8.05 2.79 -3.68
N PRO A 204 -8.13 1.97 -4.73
CA PRO A 204 -9.34 1.86 -5.55
C PRO A 204 -10.56 1.39 -4.74
N SER A 205 -11.73 1.48 -5.33
CA SER A 205 -12.96 0.92 -4.74
C SER A 205 -12.92 -0.62 -4.67
N ARG A 206 -13.69 -1.19 -3.74
CA ARG A 206 -13.87 -2.63 -3.58
C ARG A 206 -14.17 -3.31 -4.92
N GLY A 207 -13.48 -4.43 -5.21
CA GLY A 207 -13.69 -5.21 -6.42
C GLY A 207 -13.12 -4.61 -7.70
N ARG A 208 -12.41 -3.46 -7.62
CA ARG A 208 -11.86 -2.79 -8.82
C ARG A 208 -10.69 -3.55 -9.43
N THR A 209 -9.82 -4.17 -8.62
CA THR A 209 -8.66 -4.95 -9.08
C THR A 209 -8.74 -6.39 -8.59
N PRO A 210 -8.14 -7.37 -9.32
CA PRO A 210 -8.27 -8.80 -9.02
C PRO A 210 -7.39 -9.26 -7.85
N TRP A 211 -7.74 -10.44 -7.31
CA TRP A 211 -7.00 -11.15 -6.27
C TRP A 211 -6.51 -12.54 -6.70
N GLY A 212 -7.06 -13.10 -7.80
CA GLY A 212 -6.78 -14.47 -8.23
C GLY A 212 -5.31 -14.76 -8.59
N PRO A 213 -5.01 -16.03 -8.91
CA PRO A 213 -5.94 -17.15 -8.93
C PRO A 213 -6.18 -17.80 -7.55
N ASP A 214 -5.28 -17.63 -6.58
CA ASP A 214 -5.30 -18.36 -5.31
C ASP A 214 -6.31 -17.81 -4.30
N MET A 215 -6.78 -16.59 -4.50
CA MET A 215 -7.77 -15.92 -3.66
C MET A 215 -8.88 -15.31 -4.52
N SER A 216 -10.12 -15.36 -4.05
CA SER A 216 -11.24 -14.70 -4.71
C SER A 216 -11.42 -13.24 -4.25
N GLU A 217 -10.92 -12.93 -3.07
CA GLU A 217 -10.94 -11.61 -2.41
C GLU A 217 -10.03 -11.63 -1.17
N ALA A 218 -9.83 -10.48 -0.52
CA ALA A 218 -9.19 -10.42 0.78
C ALA A 218 -9.93 -9.47 1.72
N MET A 219 -10.15 -9.91 2.96
CA MET A 219 -10.84 -9.18 4.03
C MET A 219 -12.23 -8.68 3.62
N HIS A 220 -13.06 -9.55 3.02
CA HIS A 220 -14.39 -9.19 2.46
C HIS A 220 -14.34 -7.99 1.51
N GLY A 221 -13.29 -7.95 0.69
CA GLY A 221 -13.03 -6.87 -0.27
C GLY A 221 -12.59 -5.55 0.38
N ALA A 222 -12.27 -5.52 1.67
CA ALA A 222 -11.65 -4.36 2.30
C ALA A 222 -10.22 -4.14 1.80
N ALA A 223 -9.51 -5.22 1.47
CA ALA A 223 -8.18 -5.14 0.89
C ALA A 223 -8.23 -5.05 -0.64
N ILE A 224 -7.32 -4.28 -1.21
CA ILE A 224 -7.23 -4.04 -2.65
C ILE A 224 -5.77 -3.91 -3.08
N GLN A 225 -5.44 -4.35 -4.29
CA GLN A 225 -4.13 -4.23 -4.92
C GLN A 225 -4.09 -3.01 -5.85
N HIS A 226 -3.01 -2.26 -5.83
CA HIS A 226 -2.73 -1.19 -6.78
C HIS A 226 -1.24 -0.81 -6.69
N VAL A 227 -0.89 0.44 -6.97
CA VAL A 227 0.48 0.95 -7.00
C VAL A 227 0.66 2.19 -6.13
N LEU A 228 1.91 2.46 -5.78
CA LEU A 228 2.42 3.75 -5.34
C LEU A 228 3.14 4.43 -6.51
N SER A 229 2.94 5.73 -6.71
CA SER A 229 3.52 6.44 -7.83
C SER A 229 3.95 7.87 -7.49
N LYS A 230 4.80 8.44 -8.32
CA LYS A 230 5.17 9.86 -8.24
C LYS A 230 4.08 10.77 -8.84
N SER A 231 3.32 10.28 -9.82
CA SER A 231 2.32 11.06 -10.53
C SER A 231 0.94 10.41 -10.45
N VAL A 232 -0.09 11.26 -10.51
CA VAL A 232 -1.50 10.82 -10.58
C VAL A 232 -1.76 10.07 -11.90
N ARG A 233 -1.17 10.51 -13.01
CA ARG A 233 -1.41 9.90 -14.32
C ARG A 233 -0.83 8.48 -14.43
N ASP A 234 0.30 8.17 -13.77
CA ASP A 234 0.83 6.81 -13.71
C ASP A 234 -0.14 5.88 -12.96
N SER A 235 -0.69 6.34 -11.83
CA SER A 235 -1.69 5.59 -11.07
C SER A 235 -2.96 5.35 -11.90
N ALA A 236 -3.45 6.37 -12.60
CA ALA A 236 -4.64 6.28 -13.45
C ALA A 236 -4.43 5.30 -14.62
N ALA A 237 -3.33 5.40 -15.34
CA ALA A 237 -3.00 4.49 -16.44
C ALA A 237 -2.80 3.04 -15.97
N MET A 238 -2.18 2.86 -14.79
CA MET A 238 -2.02 1.53 -14.21
C MET A 238 -3.38 0.95 -13.77
N LEU A 239 -4.28 1.77 -13.24
CA LEU A 239 -5.63 1.33 -12.89
C LEU A 239 -6.43 0.94 -14.15
N ASP A 240 -6.33 1.71 -15.22
CA ASP A 240 -6.94 1.37 -16.53
C ASP A 240 -6.47 0.00 -17.03
N ALA A 241 -5.19 -0.31 -16.87
CA ALA A 241 -4.61 -1.58 -17.30
C ALA A 241 -4.93 -2.77 -16.39
N THR A 242 -5.26 -2.52 -15.13
CA THR A 242 -5.39 -3.59 -14.11
C THR A 242 -6.79 -3.80 -13.58
N GLN A 243 -7.73 -2.90 -13.86
CA GLN A 243 -9.10 -2.98 -13.38
C GLN A 243 -9.88 -4.16 -13.98
N GLY A 244 -10.98 -4.50 -13.29
CA GLY A 244 -11.93 -5.51 -13.74
C GLY A 244 -11.77 -6.85 -13.02
N ALA A 245 -12.89 -7.56 -12.94
CA ALA A 245 -12.97 -8.87 -12.32
C ALA A 245 -12.22 -9.92 -13.16
N GLU A 246 -11.83 -11.00 -12.52
CA GLU A 246 -11.36 -12.24 -13.13
C GLU A 246 -12.26 -13.41 -12.71
N HIS A 247 -11.96 -14.66 -13.13
CA HIS A 247 -12.89 -15.78 -12.95
C HIS A 247 -13.23 -16.07 -11.48
N SER A 248 -12.26 -15.93 -10.56
CA SER A 248 -12.45 -16.20 -9.13
C SER A 248 -13.03 -15.03 -8.35
N SER A 249 -13.16 -13.83 -8.96
CA SER A 249 -13.60 -12.62 -8.25
C SER A 249 -15.00 -12.75 -7.66
N LEU A 250 -15.11 -12.54 -6.34
CA LEU A 250 -16.42 -12.43 -5.66
C LEU A 250 -17.10 -11.09 -5.94
N PHE A 251 -16.34 -10.01 -6.05
CA PHE A 251 -16.86 -8.69 -6.36
C PHE A 251 -16.66 -8.39 -7.84
N LYS A 252 -17.78 -8.25 -8.55
CA LYS A 252 -17.83 -7.89 -9.98
C LYS A 252 -18.54 -6.55 -10.10
N ILE A 253 -17.78 -5.50 -10.30
CA ILE A 253 -18.31 -4.14 -10.46
C ILE A 253 -18.19 -3.69 -11.91
N GLU A 254 -19.05 -2.79 -12.30
CA GLU A 254 -19.03 -2.23 -13.66
C GLU A 254 -17.73 -1.50 -13.95
N LEU A 255 -17.27 -1.63 -15.19
CA LEU A 255 -16.15 -0.85 -15.68
C LEU A 255 -16.62 0.60 -15.93
N PRO A 256 -15.75 1.60 -15.70
CA PRO A 256 -16.10 2.98 -15.98
C PRO A 256 -16.32 3.17 -17.50
N SER A 257 -17.22 4.09 -17.85
CA SER A 257 -17.54 4.40 -19.25
C SER A 257 -16.39 5.03 -20.04
N GLN A 258 -15.41 5.59 -19.33
CA GLN A 258 -14.18 6.13 -19.91
C GLN A 258 -12.99 5.79 -18.99
N SER A 259 -11.78 5.82 -19.55
CA SER A 259 -10.56 5.49 -18.80
C SER A 259 -10.27 6.53 -17.72
N TYR A 260 -9.64 6.09 -16.61
CA TYR A 260 -9.20 6.98 -15.55
C TYR A 260 -8.20 8.02 -16.05
N LEU A 261 -7.33 7.63 -16.97
CA LEU A 261 -6.36 8.54 -17.59
C LEU A 261 -7.08 9.65 -18.38
N ALA A 262 -8.15 9.31 -19.14
CA ALA A 262 -8.95 10.30 -19.85
C ALA A 262 -9.71 11.23 -18.90
N CYS A 263 -10.14 10.75 -17.73
CA CYS A 263 -10.79 11.59 -16.73
C CYS A 263 -9.90 12.74 -16.24
N LEU A 264 -8.57 12.56 -16.23
CA LEU A 264 -7.63 13.62 -15.82
C LEU A 264 -7.59 14.82 -16.80
N GLN A 265 -8.10 14.66 -18.00
CA GLN A 265 -8.19 15.74 -19.00
C GLN A 265 -9.50 16.51 -18.92
N GLN A 266 -10.45 16.07 -18.07
CA GLN A 266 -11.73 16.74 -17.91
C GLN A 266 -11.60 17.94 -16.97
N PRO A 267 -12.30 19.05 -17.25
CA PRO A 267 -12.35 20.17 -16.32
C PRO A 267 -13.01 19.75 -15.00
N VAL A 268 -12.37 20.08 -13.90
CA VAL A 268 -12.90 19.79 -12.58
C VAL A 268 -14.08 20.72 -12.28
N LYS A 269 -15.24 20.14 -11.92
CA LYS A 269 -16.40 20.90 -11.45
C LYS A 269 -16.10 21.53 -10.09
N LYS A 270 -16.82 22.58 -9.75
CA LYS A 270 -16.82 23.13 -8.40
C LYS A 270 -17.40 22.09 -7.44
N LEU A 271 -16.58 21.66 -6.46
CA LEU A 271 -16.93 20.64 -5.48
C LEU A 271 -17.26 21.26 -4.12
N LYS A 272 -18.11 20.57 -3.35
CA LYS A 272 -18.34 20.84 -1.94
C LYS A 272 -17.63 19.76 -1.12
N ILE A 273 -16.58 20.14 -0.41
CA ILE A 273 -15.65 19.24 0.25
C ILE A 273 -15.79 19.39 1.76
N ALA A 274 -16.12 18.31 2.45
CA ALA A 274 -16.08 18.25 3.89
C ALA A 274 -14.68 17.94 4.38
N PHE A 275 -14.23 18.51 5.51
CA PHE A 275 -12.98 18.11 6.14
C PHE A 275 -13.10 17.94 7.65
N SER A 276 -12.25 17.08 8.21
CA SER A 276 -12.06 16.96 9.66
C SER A 276 -10.60 16.63 9.98
N THR A 277 -10.12 17.18 11.09
CA THR A 277 -8.80 16.90 11.65
C THR A 277 -8.88 16.09 12.95
N GLN A 278 -10.09 15.72 13.38
CA GLN A 278 -10.33 14.99 14.62
C GLN A 278 -10.12 13.49 14.42
N SER A 279 -9.39 12.86 15.35
CA SER A 279 -9.25 11.41 15.33
C SER A 279 -10.59 10.72 15.59
N PRO A 280 -11.05 9.81 14.71
CA PRO A 280 -12.32 9.10 14.91
C PRO A 280 -12.33 8.17 16.13
N ILE A 281 -11.15 7.80 16.65
CA ILE A 281 -10.99 6.94 17.85
C ILE A 281 -10.57 7.73 19.10
N GLY A 282 -10.62 9.07 19.05
CA GLY A 282 -10.31 9.95 20.17
C GLY A 282 -8.84 9.91 20.61
N THR A 283 -7.91 9.61 19.69
CA THR A 283 -6.45 9.70 19.92
C THR A 283 -5.90 11.03 19.46
N THR A 284 -4.71 11.38 19.92
CA THR A 284 -4.06 12.65 19.57
C THR A 284 -3.72 12.70 18.08
N VAL A 285 -4.03 13.82 17.43
CA VAL A 285 -3.56 14.19 16.09
C VAL A 285 -2.51 15.28 16.26
N SER A 286 -1.35 15.12 15.64
CA SER A 286 -0.26 16.09 15.74
C SER A 286 -0.61 17.41 15.08
N LYS A 287 0.03 18.47 15.53
CA LYS A 287 -0.11 19.80 14.90
C LYS A 287 0.23 19.75 13.41
N ASP A 288 1.30 19.05 13.02
CA ASP A 288 1.68 18.90 11.61
C ASP A 288 0.56 18.28 10.76
N ALA A 289 -0.15 17.26 11.29
CA ALA A 289 -1.25 16.62 10.57
C ALA A 289 -2.48 17.53 10.46
N ILE A 290 -2.76 18.32 11.48
CA ILE A 290 -3.81 19.34 11.45
C ILE A 290 -3.44 20.43 10.43
N ASP A 291 -2.23 20.95 10.49
CA ASP A 291 -1.73 21.99 9.58
C ASP A 291 -1.75 21.52 8.11
N ALA A 292 -1.42 20.25 7.86
CA ALA A 292 -1.47 19.66 6.52
C ALA A 292 -2.88 19.69 5.92
N VAL A 293 -3.90 19.31 6.69
CA VAL A 293 -5.30 19.35 6.22
C VAL A 293 -5.78 20.79 6.06
N GLN A 294 -5.45 21.68 6.99
CA GLN A 294 -5.83 23.10 6.91
C GLN A 294 -5.14 23.78 5.71
N HIS A 295 -3.88 23.44 5.43
CA HIS A 295 -3.19 23.91 4.23
C HIS A 295 -3.91 23.44 2.97
N THR A 296 -4.26 22.16 2.90
CA THR A 296 -5.00 21.56 1.79
C THR A 296 -6.37 22.19 1.63
N ALA A 297 -7.10 22.44 2.72
CA ALA A 297 -8.41 23.11 2.69
C ALA A 297 -8.31 24.51 2.04
N ARG A 298 -7.35 25.33 2.48
CA ARG A 298 -7.10 26.66 1.88
C ARG A 298 -6.71 26.57 0.40
N LEU A 299 -5.91 25.58 0.02
CA LEU A 299 -5.56 25.36 -1.38
C LEU A 299 -6.80 25.03 -2.22
N LEU A 300 -7.68 24.18 -1.74
CA LEU A 300 -8.93 23.84 -2.42
C LEU A 300 -9.88 25.03 -2.55
N GLU A 301 -9.99 25.88 -1.52
CA GLU A 301 -10.74 27.14 -1.59
C GLU A 301 -10.16 28.08 -2.64
N SER A 302 -8.83 28.21 -2.73
CA SER A 302 -8.16 29.02 -3.74
C SER A 302 -8.38 28.51 -5.18
N LEU A 303 -8.66 27.20 -5.32
CA LEU A 303 -9.03 26.57 -6.60
C LEU A 303 -10.54 26.71 -6.91
N GLY A 304 -11.32 27.38 -6.04
CA GLY A 304 -12.73 27.68 -6.26
C GLY A 304 -13.71 26.64 -5.71
N HIS A 305 -13.25 25.64 -4.94
CA HIS A 305 -14.12 24.69 -4.25
C HIS A 305 -14.74 25.31 -2.98
N THR A 306 -15.83 24.73 -2.51
CA THR A 306 -16.42 25.06 -1.20
C THR A 306 -15.93 24.07 -0.18
N VAL A 307 -15.22 24.51 0.86
CA VAL A 307 -14.65 23.64 1.89
C VAL A 307 -15.33 23.92 3.24
N VAL A 308 -15.81 22.88 3.92
CA VAL A 308 -16.61 22.99 5.16
C VAL A 308 -16.12 22.00 6.19
N GLU A 309 -15.96 22.42 7.44
CA GLU A 309 -15.64 21.51 8.53
C GLU A 309 -16.87 20.65 8.85
N ALA A 310 -16.80 19.36 8.55
CA ALA A 310 -17.84 18.37 8.83
C ALA A 310 -17.27 16.96 8.79
N GLN A 311 -17.92 16.03 9.47
CA GLN A 311 -17.54 14.61 9.49
C GLN A 311 -18.79 13.72 9.46
N PRO A 312 -18.68 12.45 8.96
CA PRO A 312 -19.79 11.53 8.96
C PRO A 312 -20.19 11.13 10.39
N GLU A 313 -21.48 10.91 10.62
CA GLU A 313 -22.03 10.47 11.91
C GLU A 313 -21.74 8.98 12.19
N ILE A 314 -20.47 8.63 12.26
CA ILE A 314 -19.99 7.26 12.52
C ILE A 314 -19.29 7.21 13.87
N ASP A 315 -19.65 6.23 14.72
CA ASP A 315 -18.86 5.89 15.89
C ASP A 315 -17.54 5.25 15.45
N GLY A 316 -16.46 6.06 15.47
CA GLY A 316 -15.15 5.63 15.01
C GLY A 316 -14.54 4.53 15.88
N MET A 317 -14.85 4.47 17.18
CA MET A 317 -14.38 3.37 18.04
C MET A 317 -15.08 2.05 17.70
N SER A 318 -16.37 2.07 17.42
CA SER A 318 -17.09 0.87 16.96
C SER A 318 -16.55 0.39 15.62
N LEU A 319 -16.36 1.29 14.64
CA LEU A 319 -15.74 0.97 13.35
C LEU A 319 -14.33 0.36 13.54
N ALA A 320 -13.51 0.94 14.40
CA ALA A 320 -12.17 0.46 14.67
C ALA A 320 -12.15 -0.94 15.34
N ARG A 321 -13.10 -1.22 16.27
CA ARG A 321 -13.27 -2.57 16.84
C ARG A 321 -13.68 -3.58 15.77
N ASP A 322 -14.64 -3.23 14.91
CA ASP A 322 -15.12 -4.08 13.83
C ASP A 322 -14.00 -4.38 12.82
N PHE A 323 -13.18 -3.39 12.49
CA PHE A 323 -12.00 -3.56 11.65
C PHE A 323 -10.98 -4.52 12.27
N ILE A 324 -10.61 -4.30 13.52
CA ILE A 324 -9.62 -5.12 14.25
C ILE A 324 -10.13 -6.57 14.39
N THR A 325 -11.41 -6.77 14.71
CA THR A 325 -12.01 -8.09 14.85
C THR A 325 -11.94 -8.88 13.54
N THR A 326 -12.35 -8.26 12.43
CA THR A 326 -12.25 -8.90 11.10
C THR A 326 -10.80 -9.21 10.76
N TRP A 327 -9.91 -8.25 10.93
CA TRP A 327 -8.50 -8.38 10.58
C TRP A 327 -7.81 -9.50 11.37
N PHE A 328 -7.98 -9.54 12.69
CA PHE A 328 -7.37 -10.56 13.53
C PHE A 328 -7.93 -11.95 13.26
N SER A 329 -9.23 -12.07 12.99
CA SER A 329 -9.86 -13.35 12.64
C SER A 329 -9.36 -13.89 11.30
N GLN A 330 -9.31 -13.05 10.27
CA GLN A 330 -8.76 -13.40 8.95
C GLN A 330 -7.27 -13.79 9.04
N PHE A 331 -6.51 -13.04 9.83
CA PHE A 331 -5.09 -13.34 10.04
C PHE A 331 -4.90 -14.66 10.81
N SER A 332 -5.74 -14.94 11.80
CA SER A 332 -5.71 -16.23 12.53
C SER A 332 -5.91 -17.41 11.58
N TYR A 333 -6.91 -17.32 10.71
CA TYR A 333 -7.16 -18.33 9.68
C TYR A 333 -5.95 -18.50 8.73
N MET A 334 -5.43 -17.39 8.21
CA MET A 334 -4.27 -17.42 7.31
C MET A 334 -3.04 -18.05 7.98
N LEU A 335 -2.76 -17.71 9.23
CA LEU A 335 -1.63 -18.28 9.98
C LEU A 335 -1.79 -19.78 10.21
N GLU A 336 -3.02 -20.25 10.44
CA GLU A 336 -3.31 -21.68 10.57
C GLU A 336 -3.06 -22.42 9.26
N GLN A 337 -3.51 -21.87 8.12
CA GLN A 337 -3.24 -22.44 6.81
C GLN A 337 -1.72 -22.50 6.51
N ILE A 338 -0.98 -21.44 6.82
CA ILE A 338 0.47 -21.41 6.65
C ILE A 338 1.14 -22.53 7.45
N LYS A 339 0.77 -22.72 8.72
CA LYS A 339 1.35 -23.79 9.57
C LYS A 339 1.06 -25.21 9.07
N GLN A 340 -0.02 -25.40 8.32
CA GLN A 340 -0.34 -26.70 7.71
C GLN A 340 0.51 -26.99 6.46
N HIS A 341 0.91 -25.97 5.72
CA HIS A 341 1.55 -26.13 4.42
C HIS A 341 3.04 -25.77 4.39
N VAL A 342 3.52 -24.99 5.37
CA VAL A 342 4.92 -24.56 5.46
C VAL A 342 5.57 -25.17 6.70
N PRO A 343 6.70 -25.89 6.57
CA PRO A 343 7.44 -26.41 7.72
C PRO A 343 7.90 -25.28 8.63
N THR A 344 7.38 -25.22 9.87
CA THR A 344 7.63 -24.14 10.82
C THR A 344 8.42 -24.62 12.04
N ILE A 345 9.27 -23.73 12.58
CA ILE A 345 10.02 -23.93 13.83
C ILE A 345 9.78 -22.76 14.79
N ALA A 346 10.22 -22.92 16.03
CA ALA A 346 10.12 -21.85 17.02
C ALA A 346 10.91 -20.61 16.55
N GLY A 347 10.25 -19.44 16.58
CA GLY A 347 10.83 -18.17 16.15
C GLY A 347 10.58 -17.79 14.69
N ASP A 348 9.88 -18.62 13.93
CA ASP A 348 9.51 -18.34 12.54
C ASP A 348 8.47 -17.22 12.39
N PHE A 349 7.73 -16.92 13.45
CA PHE A 349 6.70 -15.87 13.46
C PHE A 349 6.99 -14.85 14.56
N GLU A 350 6.70 -13.59 14.29
CA GLU A 350 6.79 -12.51 15.25
C GLU A 350 5.80 -12.73 16.42
N LEU A 351 6.20 -12.30 17.64
CA LEU A 351 5.32 -12.40 18.81
C LEU A 351 4.01 -11.61 18.63
N ASP A 352 4.09 -10.46 17.98
CA ASP A 352 2.92 -9.63 17.68
C ASP A 352 1.95 -10.39 16.75
N SER A 353 2.46 -11.04 15.70
CA SER A 353 1.66 -11.87 14.79
C SER A 353 0.96 -13.01 15.52
N LEU A 354 1.70 -13.72 16.36
CA LEU A 354 1.13 -14.81 17.19
C LEU A 354 0.07 -14.30 18.17
N ALA A 355 0.26 -13.12 18.74
CA ALA A 355 -0.74 -12.51 19.63
C ALA A 355 -2.02 -12.12 18.90
N LEU A 356 -1.90 -11.47 17.74
CA LEU A 356 -3.05 -11.09 16.91
C LEU A 356 -3.85 -12.32 16.45
N ALA A 357 -3.15 -13.38 16.03
CA ALA A 357 -3.78 -14.65 15.69
C ALA A 357 -4.49 -15.29 16.89
N ALA A 358 -3.90 -15.26 18.09
CA ALA A 358 -4.52 -15.77 19.30
C ALA A 358 -5.80 -15.01 19.69
N PHE A 359 -5.88 -13.71 19.40
CA PHE A 359 -7.10 -12.92 19.57
C PHE A 359 -8.16 -13.31 18.57
N GLY A 360 -7.80 -13.34 17.27
CA GLY A 360 -8.72 -13.69 16.19
C GLY A 360 -9.32 -15.09 16.32
N ALA A 361 -8.55 -16.07 16.80
CA ALA A 361 -9.00 -17.45 17.02
C ALA A 361 -10.11 -17.58 18.08
N LYS A 362 -10.39 -16.55 18.86
CA LYS A 362 -11.45 -16.54 19.88
C LYS A 362 -12.72 -15.81 19.44
N THR A 363 -12.68 -15.15 18.31
CA THR A 363 -13.89 -14.53 17.73
C THR A 363 -14.89 -15.64 17.36
N THR A 364 -16.10 -15.56 17.89
CA THR A 364 -17.16 -16.51 17.57
C THR A 364 -17.77 -16.19 16.19
N ALA A 365 -18.40 -17.18 15.56
CA ALA A 365 -19.11 -16.96 14.30
C ALA A 365 -20.19 -15.87 14.43
N LEU A 366 -20.91 -15.81 15.57
CA LEU A 366 -21.92 -14.80 15.81
C LEU A 366 -21.33 -13.39 15.90
N GLU A 367 -20.23 -13.22 16.64
CA GLU A 367 -19.52 -11.94 16.72
C GLU A 367 -19.00 -11.50 15.34
N TYR A 368 -18.46 -12.45 14.56
CA TYR A 368 -17.94 -12.16 13.22
C TYR A 368 -19.05 -11.74 12.25
N ILE A 369 -20.20 -12.42 12.26
CA ILE A 369 -21.37 -12.07 11.44
C ILE A 369 -21.95 -10.72 11.86
N HIS A 370 -22.06 -10.46 13.17
CA HIS A 370 -22.52 -9.16 13.69
C HIS A 370 -21.63 -8.02 13.22
N ASN A 371 -20.31 -8.24 13.28
CA ASN A 371 -19.31 -7.30 12.79
C ASN A 371 -19.49 -6.97 11.31
N LEU A 372 -19.65 -7.98 10.44
CA LEU A 372 -19.89 -7.76 9.01
C LEU A 372 -21.19 -7.02 8.73
N ASN A 373 -22.24 -7.27 9.52
CA ASN A 373 -23.50 -6.53 9.40
C ASN A 373 -23.33 -5.04 9.74
N ASN A 374 -22.48 -4.71 10.73
CA ASN A 374 -22.17 -3.32 11.06
C ASN A 374 -21.51 -2.56 9.90
N TRP A 375 -20.75 -3.27 9.03
CA TRP A 375 -20.18 -2.62 7.84
C TRP A 375 -21.24 -1.99 6.95
N GLY A 376 -22.41 -2.63 6.81
CA GLY A 376 -23.55 -2.07 6.07
C GLY A 376 -24.07 -0.76 6.68
N VAL A 377 -24.02 -0.63 8.02
CA VAL A 377 -24.39 0.62 8.70
C VAL A 377 -23.42 1.74 8.35
N TYR A 378 -22.10 1.46 8.33
CA TYR A 378 -21.09 2.47 7.97
C TYR A 378 -21.21 2.89 6.50
N VAL A 379 -21.47 1.94 5.59
CA VAL A 379 -21.75 2.25 4.17
C VAL A 379 -22.96 3.18 4.05
N THR A 380 -24.07 2.88 4.73
CA THR A 380 -25.27 3.72 4.70
C THR A 380 -25.00 5.13 5.18
N LYS A 381 -24.29 5.27 6.30
CA LYS A 381 -23.92 6.60 6.85
C LYS A 381 -22.98 7.40 5.94
N MET A 382 -22.06 6.72 5.26
CA MET A 382 -21.20 7.40 4.28
C MET A 382 -21.97 7.83 3.04
N ASN A 383 -22.92 7.02 2.54
CA ASN A 383 -23.78 7.44 1.42
C ASN A 383 -24.61 8.67 1.81
N GLN A 384 -25.26 8.66 2.99
CA GLN A 384 -25.98 9.83 3.50
C GLN A 384 -25.10 11.08 3.64
N PHE A 385 -23.84 10.90 4.06
CA PHE A 385 -22.88 12.01 4.12
C PHE A 385 -22.56 12.57 2.73
N PHE A 386 -22.38 11.70 1.74
CA PHE A 386 -22.13 12.07 0.36
C PHE A 386 -23.36 12.59 -0.41
N ASP A 387 -24.57 12.50 0.15
CA ASP A 387 -25.74 13.26 -0.36
C ASP A 387 -25.52 14.78 -0.23
N HIS A 388 -24.60 15.21 0.65
CA HIS A 388 -24.35 16.61 0.97
C HIS A 388 -22.96 17.11 0.55
N TYR A 389 -21.99 16.21 0.31
CA TYR A 389 -20.60 16.50 0.01
C TYR A 389 -20.07 15.63 -1.12
N ASP A 390 -19.20 16.19 -1.95
CA ASP A 390 -18.58 15.46 -3.07
C ASP A 390 -17.34 14.68 -2.62
N LEU A 391 -16.60 15.19 -1.60
CA LEU A 391 -15.39 14.58 -1.07
C LEU A 391 -15.32 14.76 0.46
N TYR A 392 -14.61 13.82 1.10
CA TYR A 392 -14.23 13.93 2.50
C TYR A 392 -12.71 13.97 2.65
N LEU A 393 -12.19 15.06 3.23
CA LEU A 393 -10.77 15.32 3.45
C LEU A 393 -10.40 15.09 4.92
N THR A 394 -9.36 14.31 5.16
CA THR A 394 -8.78 14.07 6.50
C THR A 394 -7.25 14.02 6.41
N PRO A 395 -6.52 14.01 7.53
CA PRO A 395 -5.14 13.52 7.52
C PRO A 395 -5.13 12.08 7.01
N ALA A 396 -4.09 11.68 6.26
CA ALA A 396 -3.89 10.26 5.96
C ALA A 396 -3.31 9.51 7.18
N THR A 397 -2.50 10.21 7.99
CA THR A 397 -1.86 9.71 9.22
C THR A 397 -1.94 10.75 10.33
N ALA A 398 -1.95 10.31 11.60
CA ALA A 398 -2.10 11.23 12.74
C ALA A 398 -0.85 12.07 13.04
N SER A 399 0.28 11.75 12.43
CA SER A 399 1.55 12.48 12.56
C SER A 399 2.46 12.19 11.37
N VAL A 400 3.61 12.84 11.29
CA VAL A 400 4.73 12.42 10.42
C VAL A 400 5.18 11.01 10.74
N ALA A 401 5.96 10.41 9.84
CA ALA A 401 6.49 9.06 10.00
C ALA A 401 7.12 8.84 11.38
N PRO A 402 6.80 7.76 12.10
CA PRO A 402 7.43 7.43 13.38
C PRO A 402 8.91 7.10 13.19
N LYS A 403 9.69 7.23 14.24
CA LYS A 403 11.08 6.73 14.24
C LYS A 403 11.07 5.20 14.19
N ASN A 404 12.12 4.64 13.58
CA ASN A 404 12.31 3.19 13.59
C ASN A 404 12.35 2.66 15.03
N GLY A 405 11.65 1.56 15.29
CA GLY A 405 11.50 0.95 16.61
C GLY A 405 10.49 1.63 17.55
N GLN A 406 9.92 2.78 17.18
CA GLN A 406 9.03 3.56 18.08
C GLN A 406 7.69 2.87 18.36
N ILE A 407 7.19 2.08 17.41
CA ILE A 407 5.89 1.39 17.50
C ILE A 407 6.05 -0.07 17.92
N SER A 408 7.26 -0.58 17.97
CA SER A 408 7.53 -1.97 18.36
C SER A 408 7.09 -2.26 19.79
N THR A 409 6.63 -3.49 20.02
CA THR A 409 6.29 -3.97 21.38
C THR A 409 7.48 -3.79 22.32
N PRO A 410 7.33 -3.09 23.45
CA PRO A 410 8.42 -2.83 24.40
C PRO A 410 9.10 -4.13 24.86
N SER A 411 10.42 -4.11 24.97
CA SER A 411 11.22 -5.31 25.29
C SER A 411 10.79 -5.99 26.60
N TRP A 412 10.33 -5.23 27.59
CA TRP A 412 9.85 -5.78 28.86
C TRP A 412 8.50 -6.51 28.76
N GLN A 413 7.68 -6.22 27.72
CA GLN A 413 6.41 -6.90 27.49
C GLN A 413 6.60 -8.23 26.73
N LYS A 414 7.67 -8.37 25.95
CA LYS A 414 7.91 -9.57 25.14
C LYS A 414 7.96 -10.87 25.95
N PRO A 415 8.63 -10.97 27.12
CA PRO A 415 8.61 -12.19 27.94
C PRO A 415 7.22 -12.54 28.47
N ILE A 416 6.43 -11.53 28.87
CA ILE A 416 5.06 -11.72 29.36
C ILE A 416 4.18 -12.27 28.24
N LEU A 417 4.22 -11.63 27.07
CA LEU A 417 3.46 -12.05 25.90
C LEU A 417 3.84 -13.47 25.47
N LYS A 418 5.14 -13.79 25.45
CA LYS A 418 5.64 -15.14 25.14
C LYS A 418 5.11 -16.19 26.12
N SER A 419 5.05 -15.88 27.41
CA SER A 419 4.51 -16.78 28.44
C SER A 419 3.01 -17.00 28.26
N LEU A 420 2.24 -15.94 27.98
CA LEU A 420 0.80 -16.03 27.76
C LEU A 420 0.47 -16.81 26.48
N LEU A 421 1.24 -16.64 25.42
CA LEU A 421 1.13 -17.43 24.19
C LEU A 421 1.40 -18.92 24.45
N LYS A 422 2.47 -19.22 25.21
CA LYS A 422 2.84 -20.61 25.55
C LYS A 422 1.75 -21.37 26.32
N VAL A 423 1.02 -20.68 27.18
CA VAL A 423 -0.09 -21.29 27.97
C VAL A 423 -1.47 -21.11 27.30
N GLY A 424 -1.53 -20.60 26.07
CA GLY A 424 -2.78 -20.41 25.32
C GLY A 424 -3.71 -19.33 25.88
N LYS A 425 -3.20 -18.42 26.73
CA LYS A 425 -3.98 -17.40 27.43
C LYS A 425 -3.79 -15.97 26.89
N ALA A 426 -3.09 -15.78 25.78
CA ALA A 426 -2.86 -14.46 25.21
C ALA A 426 -4.18 -13.71 24.87
N HIS A 427 -5.23 -14.43 24.47
CA HIS A 427 -6.55 -13.87 24.21
C HIS A 427 -7.19 -13.16 25.41
N LEU A 428 -6.79 -13.49 26.65
CA LEU A 428 -7.30 -12.80 27.84
C LEU A 428 -6.88 -11.32 27.90
N LEU A 429 -5.85 -10.94 27.17
CA LEU A 429 -5.46 -9.53 27.00
C LEU A 429 -6.46 -8.74 26.14
N ALA A 430 -7.39 -9.39 25.45
CA ALA A 430 -8.38 -8.76 24.56
C ALA A 430 -9.81 -8.83 25.15
N GLN A 431 -9.99 -8.59 26.45
CA GLN A 431 -11.31 -8.60 27.09
C GLN A 431 -11.66 -7.25 27.73
N GLY A 432 -12.93 -6.86 27.64
CA GLY A 432 -13.46 -5.67 28.29
C GLY A 432 -12.79 -4.36 27.82
N LYS A 433 -12.47 -3.48 28.76
CA LYS A 433 -11.80 -2.18 28.49
C LYS A 433 -10.43 -2.31 27.84
N LEU A 434 -9.83 -3.50 27.87
CA LEU A 434 -8.53 -3.76 27.27
C LEU A 434 -8.61 -3.82 25.73
N VAL A 435 -9.75 -4.20 25.16
CA VAL A 435 -9.99 -4.16 23.70
C VAL A 435 -9.81 -2.75 23.16
N ASP A 436 -10.38 -1.74 23.81
CA ASP A 436 -10.27 -0.34 23.38
C ASP A 436 -8.81 0.15 23.43
N LYS A 437 -8.06 -0.32 24.40
CA LYS A 437 -6.64 -0.04 24.48
C LYS A 437 -5.88 -0.68 23.32
N ILE A 438 -6.14 -1.94 23.00
CA ILE A 438 -5.54 -2.63 21.84
C ILE A 438 -5.87 -1.91 20.55
N VAL A 439 -7.14 -1.52 20.35
CA VAL A 439 -7.57 -0.73 19.19
C VAL A 439 -6.77 0.57 19.08
N LYS A 440 -6.71 1.35 20.16
CA LYS A 440 -5.96 2.61 20.20
C LYS A 440 -4.47 2.42 19.98
N ASP A 441 -3.86 1.43 20.64
CA ASP A 441 -2.43 1.17 20.50
C ASP A 441 -2.04 0.77 19.06
N ASN A 442 -2.89 0.01 18.36
CA ASN A 442 -2.66 -0.37 16.98
C ASN A 442 -2.95 0.74 15.96
N LEU A 443 -3.98 1.57 16.21
CA LEU A 443 -4.48 2.52 15.20
C LEU A 443 -4.18 3.99 15.49
N ARG A 444 -3.63 4.37 16.65
CA ARG A 444 -3.40 5.77 17.03
C ARG A 444 -2.55 6.58 16.04
N TRP A 445 -1.68 5.92 15.30
CA TRP A 445 -0.83 6.55 14.29
C TRP A 445 -1.54 6.73 12.95
N VAL A 446 -2.56 5.91 12.70
CA VAL A 446 -3.22 5.78 11.40
C VAL A 446 -4.74 5.62 11.55
N PRO A 447 -5.44 6.48 12.33
CA PRO A 447 -6.84 6.25 12.69
C PRO A 447 -7.83 6.59 11.57
N PHE A 448 -7.38 7.16 10.45
CA PHE A 448 -8.25 7.71 9.41
C PHE A 448 -8.49 6.78 8.22
N THR A 449 -7.66 5.75 8.03
CA THR A 449 -7.64 5.01 6.77
C THR A 449 -8.65 3.88 6.70
N GLN A 450 -9.04 3.25 7.82
CA GLN A 450 -9.88 2.05 7.88
C GLN A 450 -11.31 2.28 7.37
N LEU A 451 -11.83 3.50 7.49
CA LEU A 451 -13.17 3.85 7.02
C LEU A 451 -13.35 3.48 5.53
N ALA A 452 -12.41 3.89 4.68
CA ALA A 452 -12.49 3.61 3.24
C ALA A 452 -12.31 2.11 2.90
N ASN A 453 -11.61 1.35 3.74
CA ASN A 453 -11.49 -0.10 3.56
C ASN A 453 -12.81 -0.81 3.88
N ILE A 454 -13.39 -0.52 5.05
CA ILE A 454 -14.65 -1.13 5.51
C ILE A 454 -15.80 -0.76 4.58
N THR A 455 -15.92 0.50 4.17
CA THR A 455 -17.00 0.96 3.30
C THR A 455 -16.79 0.59 1.82
N GLY A 456 -15.57 0.20 1.45
CA GLY A 456 -15.23 -0.13 0.06
C GLY A 456 -15.03 1.08 -0.85
N LEU A 457 -15.14 2.29 -0.32
CA LEU A 457 -15.00 3.56 -1.06
C LEU A 457 -13.58 3.77 -1.55
N PRO A 458 -13.38 4.43 -2.71
CA PRO A 458 -12.06 4.83 -3.16
C PRO A 458 -11.50 5.93 -2.24
N ALA A 459 -10.19 5.88 -1.99
CA ALA A 459 -9.52 6.90 -1.20
C ALA A 459 -8.08 7.08 -1.65
N MET A 460 -7.57 8.30 -1.60
CA MET A 460 -6.19 8.61 -2.00
C MET A 460 -5.46 9.43 -0.93
N SER A 461 -4.15 9.27 -0.86
CA SER A 461 -3.24 10.16 -0.15
C SER A 461 -2.49 11.02 -1.15
N VAL A 462 -2.52 12.34 -0.95
CA VAL A 462 -1.88 13.33 -1.84
C VAL A 462 -0.82 14.08 -1.06
N PRO A 463 0.44 14.19 -1.55
CA PRO A 463 1.56 14.78 -0.84
C PRO A 463 1.57 16.31 -0.99
N LEU A 464 0.81 17.02 -0.16
CA LEU A 464 0.62 18.48 -0.24
C LEU A 464 1.32 19.26 0.88
N TYR A 465 1.98 18.57 1.82
CA TYR A 465 2.57 19.24 2.98
C TYR A 465 3.87 18.57 3.42
N TRP A 466 4.84 19.39 3.82
CA TRP A 466 6.08 18.99 4.52
C TRP A 466 6.22 19.85 5.78
N ASN A 467 6.60 19.21 6.88
CA ASN A 467 6.85 19.92 8.13
C ASN A 467 8.23 20.61 8.14
N VAL A 468 8.54 21.26 9.25
CA VAL A 468 9.83 21.98 9.42
C VAL A 468 11.06 21.08 9.37
N ASP A 469 10.91 19.78 9.64
CA ASP A 469 11.96 18.75 9.56
C ASP A 469 12.05 18.11 8.17
N ASN A 470 11.37 18.67 7.16
CA ASN A 470 11.26 18.13 5.80
C ASN A 470 10.66 16.72 5.73
N LEU A 471 9.82 16.34 6.69
CA LEU A 471 9.05 15.11 6.63
C LEU A 471 7.69 15.36 5.99
N PRO A 472 7.29 14.58 4.97
CA PRO A 472 6.02 14.76 4.31
C PRO A 472 4.84 14.24 5.15
N LEU A 473 3.66 14.81 4.87
CA LEU A 473 2.37 14.35 5.36
C LEU A 473 1.34 14.42 4.25
N GLY A 474 0.69 13.30 3.99
CA GLY A 474 -0.36 13.19 2.99
C GLY A 474 -1.71 13.67 3.53
N SER A 475 -2.46 14.36 2.69
CA SER A 475 -3.88 14.61 2.87
C SER A 475 -4.69 13.51 2.21
N GLN A 476 -5.63 12.90 2.96
CA GLN A 476 -6.48 11.84 2.46
C GLN A 476 -7.80 12.40 1.95
N PHE A 477 -8.17 11.99 0.75
CA PHE A 477 -9.49 12.23 0.16
C PHE A 477 -10.23 10.90 0.02
N ILE A 478 -11.50 10.89 0.45
CA ILE A 478 -12.43 9.77 0.23
C ILE A 478 -13.54 10.28 -0.68
N ALA A 479 -13.93 9.49 -1.68
CA ALA A 479 -14.99 9.78 -2.64
C ALA A 479 -16.11 8.73 -2.57
N PRO A 480 -17.34 9.04 -3.05
CA PRO A 480 -18.42 8.07 -3.18
C PRO A 480 -18.15 6.99 -4.22
#